data_39ea93b683e1ecea9a6f9813aeb086c8
#
_entry.id   39ea93b683e1ecea9a6f9813aeb086c8
#
_cell.length_a   1.000
_cell.length_b   1.000
_cell.length_c   1.000
_cell.angle_alpha   90.00
_cell.angle_beta   90.00
_cell.angle_gamma   90.00
#
_symmetry.space_group_name_H-M   'P 1'
#
loop_
_entity.id
_entity.type
_entity.pdbx_description
1 polymer ?
#
loop_
_entity_poly.entity_id
_entity_poly.type
_entity_poly.pdbx_seq_one_letter_code
_entity_poly.pdbx_strand_id
1 'polypeptide(L)' 'MVISYKLRNTPLYGMDGTTVVSKTQDILYKEDGVVKLAIPKYEGNRHYREYLEWVAAGNTAEAAD' A
#
# COMPACT_ATOMS: atom_id res chain seq x y z
N MET A 1 12.65 -15.88 -5.70
CA MET A 1 11.91 -14.61 -5.78
C MET A 1 11.42 -14.23 -4.39
N VAL A 2 11.74 -13.04 -3.94
CA VAL A 2 11.31 -12.53 -2.63
C VAL A 2 10.16 -11.56 -2.84
N ILE A 3 9.01 -11.86 -2.23
CA ILE A 3 7.83 -11.00 -2.31
C ILE A 3 7.74 -10.20 -1.02
N SER A 4 7.53 -8.90 -1.13
CA SER A 4 7.30 -8.02 0.00
C SER A 4 6.28 -6.94 -0.35
N TYR A 5 5.80 -6.25 0.66
CA TYR A 5 4.84 -5.17 0.50
C TYR A 5 5.31 -3.96 1.29
N LYS A 6 4.99 -2.78 0.79
CA LYS A 6 5.30 -1.53 1.47
C LYS A 6 4.03 -0.68 1.50
N LEU A 7 3.74 -0.07 2.62
CA LEU A 7 2.64 0.87 2.74
C LEU A 7 3.06 2.23 2.18
N ARG A 8 2.11 2.93 1.57
CA ARG A 8 2.34 4.28 1.05
C ARG A 8 1.15 5.16 1.42
N ASN A 9 1.44 6.32 1.99
CA ASN A 9 0.42 7.31 2.30
C ASN A 9 0.43 8.39 1.22
N THR A 10 -0.74 8.66 0.63
CA THR A 10 -0.89 9.72 -0.37
C THR A 10 -1.78 10.81 0.21
N PRO A 11 -1.28 12.03 0.43
CA PRO A 11 -2.10 13.11 0.94
C PRO A 11 -3.06 13.62 -0.13
N LEU A 12 -4.27 14.00 0.29
CA LEU A 12 -5.24 14.70 -0.55
C LEU A 12 -5.33 16.14 -0.06
N TYR A 13 -5.06 17.08 -0.95
CA TYR A 13 -5.03 18.48 -0.62
C TYR A 13 -6.40 19.14 -0.82
N GLY A 14 -6.68 20.17 -0.01
CA GLY A 14 -7.88 20.99 -0.16
C GLY A 14 -7.79 21.91 -1.37
N MET A 15 -8.78 22.79 -1.52
CA MET A 15 -8.87 23.71 -2.66
C MET A 15 -7.73 24.72 -2.71
N ASP A 16 -7.09 24.99 -1.56
CA ASP A 16 -5.94 25.89 -1.50
C ASP A 16 -4.64 25.23 -1.99
N GLY A 17 -4.64 23.93 -2.20
CA GLY A 17 -3.49 23.18 -2.67
C GLY A 17 -2.40 22.95 -1.64
N THR A 18 -2.59 23.39 -0.39
CA THR A 18 -1.58 23.28 0.67
C THR A 18 -2.06 22.55 1.91
N THR A 19 -3.36 22.63 2.21
CA THR A 19 -3.92 21.98 3.39
C THR A 19 -4.26 20.53 3.09
N VAL A 20 -3.69 19.61 3.88
CA VAL A 20 -4.00 18.18 3.75
C VAL A 20 -5.35 17.93 4.44
N VAL A 21 -6.37 17.54 3.65
CA VAL A 21 -7.71 17.28 4.18
C VAL A 21 -7.94 15.81 4.51
N SER A 22 -7.19 14.91 3.85
CA SER A 22 -7.23 13.48 4.16
C SER A 22 -6.00 12.79 3.60
N LYS A 23 -5.82 11.52 3.94
CA LYS A 23 -4.75 10.69 3.39
C LYS A 23 -5.34 9.36 2.97
N THR A 24 -4.93 8.88 1.79
CA THR A 24 -5.24 7.53 1.36
C THR A 24 -4.01 6.65 1.58
N GLN A 25 -4.22 5.38 1.88
CA GLN A 25 -3.14 4.43 2.04
C GLN A 25 -3.22 3.37 0.95
N ASP A 26 -2.14 3.23 0.20
CA ASP A 26 -1.99 2.20 -0.80
C ASP A 26 -0.94 1.19 -0.34
N ILE A 27 -0.93 0.04 -0.99
CA ILE A 27 0.03 -1.01 -0.72
C ILE A 27 0.85 -1.23 -1.98
N LEU A 28 2.16 -1.18 -1.86
CA LEU A 28 3.07 -1.41 -2.97
C LEU A 28 3.53 -2.86 -2.95
N TYR A 29 3.24 -3.60 -4.01
CA TYR A 29 3.71 -4.97 -4.18
C TYR A 29 5.11 -4.94 -4.77
N LYS A 30 6.03 -5.63 -4.11
CA LYS A 30 7.44 -5.64 -4.50
C LYS A 30 7.92 -7.07 -4.75
N GLU A 31 8.70 -7.24 -5.80
CA GLU A 31 9.40 -8.48 -6.10
C GLU A 31 10.90 -8.18 -6.13
N ASP A 32 11.67 -8.89 -5.30
CA ASP A 32 13.12 -8.72 -5.20
C ASP A 32 13.55 -7.26 -4.97
N GLY A 33 12.76 -6.53 -4.19
CA GLY A 33 13.02 -5.13 -3.85
C GLY A 33 12.55 -4.11 -4.89
N VAL A 34 11.91 -4.57 -5.97
CA VAL A 34 11.42 -3.68 -7.03
C VAL A 34 9.89 -3.60 -6.97
N VAL A 35 9.36 -2.38 -6.96
CA VAL A 35 7.91 -2.16 -6.96
C VAL A 35 7.34 -2.55 -8.32
N LYS A 36 6.38 -3.47 -8.33
CA LYS A 36 5.73 -3.95 -9.54
C LYS A 36 4.29 -3.47 -9.68
N LEU A 37 3.62 -3.21 -8.57
CA LEU A 37 2.18 -2.92 -8.59
C LEU A 37 1.81 -2.06 -7.39
N ALA A 38 0.95 -1.08 -7.62
CA ALA A 38 0.32 -0.31 -6.55
C ALA A 38 -1.08 -0.87 -6.33
N ILE A 39 -1.40 -1.27 -5.10
CA ILE A 39 -2.65 -1.93 -4.77
C ILE A 39 -3.50 -0.98 -3.92
N PRO A 40 -4.71 -0.61 -4.39
CA PRO A 40 -5.60 0.19 -3.57
C PRO A 40 -6.12 -0.63 -2.38
N LYS A 41 -6.36 0.04 -1.27
CA LYS A 41 -6.88 -0.59 -0.07
C LYS A 41 -8.39 -0.80 -0.22
N TYR A 42 -8.75 -1.81 -0.99
CA TYR A 42 -10.14 -2.09 -1.35
C TYR A 42 -10.39 -3.59 -1.26
N GLU A 43 -11.34 -4.00 -0.44
CA GLU A 43 -11.59 -5.41 -0.15
C GLU A 43 -12.03 -6.24 -1.35
N GLY A 44 -12.62 -5.62 -2.36
CA GLY A 44 -12.97 -6.28 -3.60
C GLY A 44 -11.79 -6.52 -4.54
N ASN A 45 -10.62 -5.97 -4.23
CA ASN A 45 -9.43 -6.13 -5.05
C ASN A 45 -8.71 -7.42 -4.70
N ARG A 46 -8.46 -8.27 -5.70
CA ARG A 46 -7.80 -9.55 -5.50
C ARG A 46 -6.40 -9.40 -4.90
N HIS A 47 -5.64 -8.43 -5.37
CA HIS A 47 -4.27 -8.22 -4.89
C HIS A 47 -4.25 -7.76 -3.43
N TYR A 48 -5.22 -6.95 -3.02
CA TYR A 48 -5.35 -6.55 -1.64
C TYR A 48 -5.65 -7.75 -0.74
N ARG A 49 -6.50 -8.65 -1.20
CA ARG A 49 -6.82 -9.87 -0.45
C ARG A 49 -5.60 -10.78 -0.32
N GLU A 50 -4.78 -10.89 -1.35
CA GLU A 50 -3.53 -11.63 -1.31
C GLU A 50 -2.56 -11.01 -0.28
N TYR A 51 -2.52 -9.68 -0.22
CA TYR A 51 -1.74 -8.97 0.79
C TYR A 51 -2.20 -9.34 2.20
N LEU A 52 -3.50 -9.36 2.45
CA LEU A 52 -4.03 -9.71 3.77
C LEU A 52 -3.66 -11.14 4.16
N GLU A 53 -3.69 -12.07 3.22
CA GLU A 53 -3.26 -13.45 3.48
C GLU A 53 -1.77 -13.52 3.81
N TRP A 54 -0.96 -12.73 3.13
CA TRP A 54 0.47 -12.66 3.38
C TRP A 54 0.76 -12.14 4.80
N VAL A 55 0.04 -11.12 5.25
CA VAL A 55 0.18 -10.59 6.61
C VAL A 55 -0.29 -11.63 7.63
N ALA A 56 -1.40 -12.31 7.35
CA ALA A 56 -1.92 -13.35 8.24
C ALA A 56 -0.98 -14.52 8.40
N ALA A 57 -0.09 -14.74 7.43
CA ALA A 57 0.94 -15.79 7.51
C ALA A 57 2.11 -15.42 8.43
N GLY A 58 2.09 -14.24 9.04
CA GLY A 58 3.13 -13.80 9.98
C GLY A 58 4.12 -12.81 9.42
N ASN A 59 3.89 -12.29 8.22
CA ASN A 59 4.78 -11.31 7.58
C ASN A 59 4.39 -9.88 7.97
N THR A 60 5.33 -8.96 7.84
CA THR A 60 5.12 -7.55 8.17
C THR A 60 5.50 -6.69 6.96
N ALA A 61 4.57 -5.82 6.53
CA ALA A 61 4.83 -4.88 5.46
C ALA A 61 5.78 -3.78 5.93
N GLU A 62 6.56 -3.23 4.99
CA GLU A 62 7.41 -2.08 5.27
C GLU A 62 6.56 -0.87 5.62
N ALA A 63 7.00 -0.07 6.59
CA ALA A 63 6.27 1.12 7.00
C ALA A 63 6.23 2.16 5.89
N ALA A 64 5.17 2.98 5.89
CA ALA A 64 5.06 4.11 4.97
C ALA A 64 6.11 5.16 5.30
N ASP A 65 6.59 5.81 4.27
CA ASP A 65 7.53 6.93 4.41
C ASP A 65 6.85 8.17 4.98
#